data_4f1e5bf48147f9a99add264e46afe52d
#
_entry.id   4f1e5bf48147f9a99add264e46afe52d
#
_cell.length_a   1.000
_cell.length_b   1.000
_cell.length_c   1.000
_cell.angle_alpha   90.00
_cell.angle_beta   90.00
_cell.angle_gamma   90.00
#
_symmetry.space_group_name_H-M   'P 1'
#
loop_
_entity.id
_entity.type
_entity.pdbx_description
1 polymer ?
#
loop_
_entity_poly.entity_id
_entity_poly.type
_entity_poly.pdbx_seq_one_letter_code
_entity_poly.pdbx_strand_id
1 'polypeptide(L)'
;MSAQLGELGLTFGQRSVDGKSNEIPAVQALLKELDISGCMIVADALNCQKETARITIEGGGNYLLSVKDNQPTLKSDLEDYVQDLALRKNMDTETTIEKNRERIETRTAYVSEDVSWIPDKGSWENLSCFGAVHTQFVTFEKKTDEWHYYISSCPLTAKELLHHARTEWTVEAMHWLLDTHFSEDYCRVEDMTVQRNLNILRKCAINLIKQFKQKSSSKRPISNIMFDCLLDCSMLLTVTSCNY
;
A
#
# COMPACT_ATOMS: atom_id res chain seq x y z
N MET A 1 7.07 -6.10 -9.57
CA MET A 1 6.55 -5.95 -8.20
C MET A 1 7.57 -5.32 -7.31
N SER A 2 7.19 -4.48 -6.36
CA SER A 2 8.09 -3.83 -5.42
C SER A 2 7.48 -3.77 -4.02
N ALA A 3 8.33 -3.90 -3.00
CA ALA A 3 7.98 -3.71 -1.61
C ALA A 3 8.41 -2.31 -1.15
N GLN A 4 7.52 -1.63 -0.42
CA GLN A 4 7.76 -0.30 0.10
C GLN A 4 7.55 -0.25 1.61
N LEU A 5 8.34 0.57 2.28
CA LEU A 5 8.11 0.93 3.66
C LEU A 5 7.03 2.03 3.68
N GLY A 6 5.81 1.69 4.15
CA GLY A 6 4.60 2.47 3.97
C GLY A 6 4.70 3.93 4.44
N GLU A 7 5.18 4.16 5.65
CA GLU A 7 5.29 5.52 6.23
C GLU A 7 6.22 6.44 5.46
N LEU A 8 7.31 5.90 4.92
CA LEU A 8 8.33 6.66 4.21
C LEU A 8 8.16 6.59 2.70
N GLY A 9 7.37 5.63 2.20
CA GLY A 9 7.22 5.33 0.79
C GLY A 9 8.55 4.94 0.12
N LEU A 10 9.50 4.36 0.89
CA LEU A 10 10.80 3.94 0.38
C LEU A 10 10.69 2.53 -0.19
N THR A 11 11.20 2.32 -1.39
CA THR A 11 11.31 0.98 -1.98
C THR A 11 12.53 0.28 -1.41
N PHE A 12 12.37 -0.91 -0.83
CA PHE A 12 13.45 -1.70 -0.26
C PHE A 12 13.59 -3.09 -0.88
N GLY A 13 12.63 -3.50 -1.71
CA GLY A 13 12.70 -4.75 -2.44
C GLY A 13 11.94 -4.67 -3.76
N GLN A 14 12.41 -5.38 -4.76
CA GLN A 14 11.66 -5.57 -6.01
C GLN A 14 11.98 -6.89 -6.67
N ARG A 15 10.99 -7.42 -7.39
CA ARG A 15 11.11 -8.61 -8.24
C ARG A 15 10.46 -8.35 -9.59
N SER A 16 11.13 -8.78 -10.65
CA SER A 16 10.57 -8.72 -12.00
C SER A 16 9.45 -9.73 -12.16
N VAL A 17 8.47 -9.40 -13.00
CA VAL A 17 7.34 -10.26 -13.34
C VAL A 17 7.36 -10.48 -14.84
N ASP A 18 7.41 -11.72 -15.27
CA ASP A 18 7.35 -12.09 -16.68
C ASP A 18 5.87 -12.33 -17.06
N GLY A 19 5.17 -11.23 -17.40
CA GLY A 19 3.75 -11.24 -17.77
C GLY A 19 2.77 -11.10 -16.58
N LYS A 20 1.54 -10.65 -16.85
CA LYS A 20 0.51 -10.37 -15.82
C LYS A 20 0.11 -11.59 -14.98
N SER A 21 0.22 -12.81 -15.52
CA SER A 21 -0.17 -14.05 -14.82
C SER A 21 0.80 -14.44 -13.68
N ASN A 22 1.96 -13.80 -13.57
CA ASN A 22 3.01 -14.17 -12.63
C ASN A 22 3.16 -13.19 -11.43
N GLU A 23 2.23 -12.25 -11.26
CA GLU A 23 2.32 -11.25 -10.18
C GLU A 23 2.20 -11.88 -8.79
N ILE A 24 1.23 -12.77 -8.58
CA ILE A 24 1.03 -13.44 -7.29
C ILE A 24 2.27 -14.26 -6.87
N PRO A 25 2.81 -15.17 -7.72
CA PRO A 25 4.03 -15.88 -7.38
C PRO A 25 5.24 -14.96 -7.14
N ALA A 26 5.31 -13.83 -7.85
CA ALA A 26 6.41 -12.89 -7.68
C ALA A 26 6.36 -12.18 -6.31
N VAL A 27 5.17 -11.80 -5.85
CA VAL A 27 4.97 -11.23 -4.50
C VAL A 27 5.32 -12.26 -3.44
N GLN A 28 4.82 -13.49 -3.56
CA GLN A 28 5.10 -14.58 -2.62
C GLN A 28 6.60 -14.90 -2.52
N ALA A 29 7.29 -14.89 -3.67
CA ALA A 29 8.74 -15.08 -3.69
C ALA A 29 9.49 -13.88 -3.09
N LEU A 30 9.04 -12.65 -3.33
CA LEU A 30 9.63 -11.46 -2.73
C LEU A 30 9.47 -11.45 -1.20
N LEU A 31 8.31 -11.83 -0.68
CA LEU A 31 8.08 -11.95 0.77
C LEU A 31 9.02 -12.98 1.44
N LYS A 32 9.37 -14.08 0.75
CA LYS A 32 10.33 -15.09 1.26
C LYS A 32 11.78 -14.60 1.25
N GLU A 33 12.11 -13.62 0.41
CA GLU A 33 13.47 -13.05 0.30
C GLU A 33 13.72 -11.92 1.31
N LEU A 34 12.64 -11.29 1.83
CA LEU A 34 12.73 -10.16 2.73
C LEU A 34 12.63 -10.60 4.20
N ASP A 35 13.33 -9.92 5.08
CA ASP A 35 13.07 -9.99 6.52
C ASP A 35 11.83 -9.14 6.83
N ILE A 36 10.69 -9.83 6.98
CA ILE A 36 9.38 -9.21 7.27
C ILE A 36 8.95 -9.40 8.72
N SER A 37 9.87 -9.87 9.57
CA SER A 37 9.58 -10.11 10.98
C SER A 37 9.10 -8.83 11.68
N GLY A 38 7.94 -8.91 12.35
CA GLY A 38 7.30 -7.77 13.02
C GLY A 38 6.68 -6.72 12.09
N CYS A 39 6.71 -6.93 10.77
CA CYS A 39 6.13 -5.99 9.81
C CYS A 39 4.63 -6.26 9.57
N MET A 40 3.86 -5.21 9.29
CA MET A 40 2.52 -5.31 8.71
C MET A 40 2.64 -5.25 7.18
N ILE A 41 2.28 -6.35 6.51
CA ILE A 41 2.24 -6.44 5.05
C ILE A 41 0.85 -6.02 4.57
N VAL A 42 0.79 -4.86 3.94
CA VAL A 42 -0.43 -4.37 3.28
C VAL A 42 -0.35 -4.72 1.81
N ALA A 43 -1.35 -5.40 1.30
CA ALA A 43 -1.38 -5.81 -0.09
C ALA A 43 -2.78 -5.64 -0.70
N ASP A 44 -2.78 -5.36 -2.01
CA ASP A 44 -3.98 -5.20 -2.81
C ASP A 44 -4.77 -6.51 -2.95
N ALA A 45 -5.96 -6.39 -3.53
CA ALA A 45 -6.85 -7.53 -3.67
C ALA A 45 -6.28 -8.66 -4.52
N LEU A 46 -5.47 -8.39 -5.54
CA LEU A 46 -4.83 -9.43 -6.35
C LEU A 46 -3.99 -10.38 -5.48
N ASN A 47 -3.33 -9.81 -4.49
CA ASN A 47 -2.47 -10.50 -3.54
C ASN A 47 -3.19 -11.04 -2.29
N CYS A 48 -4.53 -10.86 -2.20
CA CYS A 48 -5.37 -11.46 -1.18
C CYS A 48 -5.55 -12.95 -1.48
N GLN A 49 -4.53 -13.75 -1.13
CA GLN A 49 -4.43 -15.18 -1.36
C GLN A 49 -4.05 -15.89 -0.06
N LYS A 50 -4.63 -17.07 0.19
CA LYS A 50 -4.34 -17.89 1.38
C LYS A 50 -2.86 -18.20 1.53
N GLU A 51 -2.19 -18.49 0.41
CA GLU A 51 -0.75 -18.76 0.37
C GLU A 51 0.07 -17.50 0.71
N THR A 52 -0.34 -16.32 0.29
CA THR A 52 0.30 -15.05 0.67
C THR A 52 0.19 -14.81 2.18
N ALA A 53 -1.00 -15.05 2.75
CA ALA A 53 -1.23 -14.97 4.20
C ALA A 53 -0.30 -15.93 4.95
N ARG A 54 -0.23 -17.21 4.53
CA ARG A 54 0.63 -18.23 5.12
C ARG A 54 2.11 -17.83 5.10
N ILE A 55 2.63 -17.41 3.93
CA ILE A 55 4.03 -16.99 3.78
C ILE A 55 4.35 -15.80 4.68
N THR A 56 3.43 -14.86 4.81
CA THR A 56 3.60 -13.68 5.67
C THR A 56 3.74 -14.09 7.13
N ILE A 57 2.88 -14.98 7.62
CA ILE A 57 2.92 -15.46 9.00
C ILE A 57 4.18 -16.30 9.26
N GLU A 58 4.54 -17.20 8.34
CA GLU A 58 5.77 -18.00 8.43
C GLU A 58 7.04 -17.12 8.47
N GLY A 59 7.02 -15.97 7.79
CA GLY A 59 8.09 -14.96 7.84
C GLY A 59 8.09 -14.10 9.09
N GLY A 60 7.18 -14.34 10.05
CA GLY A 60 7.07 -13.58 11.30
C GLY A 60 6.40 -12.22 11.16
N GLY A 61 5.78 -11.92 10.02
CA GLY A 61 5.01 -10.70 9.76
C GLY A 61 3.53 -10.89 10.06
N ASN A 62 2.79 -9.78 9.95
CA ASN A 62 1.33 -9.75 9.95
C ASN A 62 0.84 -9.26 8.59
N TYR A 63 -0.40 -9.59 8.24
CA TYR A 63 -0.99 -9.10 7.00
C TYR A 63 -2.22 -8.24 7.23
N LEU A 64 -2.43 -7.31 6.31
CA LEU A 64 -3.69 -6.61 6.04
C LEU A 64 -3.96 -6.71 4.54
N LEU A 65 -4.92 -7.54 4.14
CA LEU A 65 -5.21 -7.84 2.75
C LEU A 65 -6.55 -7.22 2.35
N SER A 66 -6.54 -6.50 1.22
CA SER A 66 -7.75 -5.95 0.63
C SER A 66 -8.58 -7.07 -0.03
N VAL A 67 -9.88 -7.11 0.25
CA VAL A 67 -10.80 -8.15 -0.25
C VAL A 67 -11.69 -7.56 -1.33
N LYS A 68 -11.63 -8.13 -2.53
CA LYS A 68 -12.45 -7.75 -3.69
C LYS A 68 -13.02 -9.00 -4.38
N ASP A 69 -13.39 -8.86 -5.65
CA ASP A 69 -14.06 -9.90 -6.44
C ASP A 69 -13.22 -11.16 -6.70
N ASN A 70 -11.92 -11.14 -6.38
CA ASN A 70 -11.07 -12.33 -6.40
C ASN A 70 -11.35 -13.31 -5.24
N GLN A 71 -12.03 -12.83 -4.19
CA GLN A 71 -12.53 -13.60 -3.05
C GLN A 71 -14.05 -13.36 -2.89
N PRO A 72 -14.89 -13.78 -3.84
CA PRO A 72 -16.28 -13.31 -3.95
C PRO A 72 -17.14 -13.69 -2.76
N THR A 73 -16.97 -14.90 -2.23
CA THR A 73 -17.73 -15.36 -1.06
C THR A 73 -17.35 -14.55 0.18
N LEU A 74 -16.04 -14.44 0.47
CA LEU A 74 -15.56 -13.66 1.61
C LEU A 74 -15.99 -12.21 1.51
N LYS A 75 -15.90 -11.61 0.30
CA LYS A 75 -16.37 -10.24 0.08
C LYS A 75 -17.85 -10.08 0.41
N SER A 76 -18.71 -10.97 -0.11
CA SER A 76 -20.15 -10.93 0.15
C SER A 76 -20.46 -11.08 1.64
N ASP A 77 -19.79 -12.01 2.32
CA ASP A 77 -19.99 -12.24 3.76
C ASP A 77 -19.59 -11.00 4.58
N LEU A 78 -18.45 -10.36 4.24
CA LEU A 78 -18.01 -9.11 4.89
C LEU A 78 -18.97 -7.95 4.60
N GLU A 79 -19.46 -7.85 3.37
CA GLU A 79 -20.42 -6.83 2.96
C GLU A 79 -21.73 -6.96 3.74
N ASP A 80 -22.30 -8.16 3.81
CA ASP A 80 -23.53 -8.43 4.54
C ASP A 80 -23.37 -8.09 6.02
N TYR A 81 -22.26 -8.48 6.66
CA TYR A 81 -22.00 -8.17 8.06
C TYR A 81 -21.90 -6.64 8.30
N VAL A 82 -21.16 -5.94 7.47
CA VAL A 82 -20.93 -4.49 7.63
C VAL A 82 -22.18 -3.68 7.28
N GLN A 83 -23.04 -4.16 6.37
CA GLN A 83 -24.29 -3.48 6.02
C GLN A 83 -25.38 -3.69 7.08
N ASP A 84 -25.30 -4.73 7.91
CA ASP A 84 -26.19 -4.89 9.07
C ASP A 84 -25.89 -3.82 10.13
N LEU A 85 -26.86 -2.93 10.33
CA LEU A 85 -26.74 -1.82 11.28
C LEU A 85 -26.58 -2.28 12.74
N ALA A 86 -27.14 -3.43 13.10
CA ALA A 86 -27.06 -3.96 14.46
C ALA A 86 -25.64 -4.51 14.74
N LEU A 87 -25.06 -5.21 13.78
CA LEU A 87 -23.69 -5.72 13.86
C LEU A 87 -22.67 -4.59 13.80
N ARG A 88 -22.81 -3.67 12.86
CA ARG A 88 -21.92 -2.53 12.68
C ARG A 88 -21.80 -1.62 13.91
N LYS A 89 -22.86 -1.46 14.69
CA LYS A 89 -22.83 -0.66 15.93
C LYS A 89 -21.83 -1.16 16.97
N ASN A 90 -21.49 -2.43 16.94
CA ASN A 90 -20.54 -3.06 17.87
C ASN A 90 -19.09 -3.05 17.35
N MET A 91 -18.86 -2.57 16.13
CA MET A 91 -17.52 -2.45 15.56
C MET A 91 -16.80 -1.21 16.11
N ASP A 92 -15.49 -1.32 16.30
CA ASP A 92 -14.63 -0.14 16.52
C ASP A 92 -14.72 0.78 15.31
N THR A 93 -14.85 2.08 15.54
CA THR A 93 -15.16 3.03 14.47
C THR A 93 -14.34 4.31 14.60
N GLU A 94 -13.72 4.74 13.51
CA GLU A 94 -12.97 6.00 13.41
C GLU A 94 -13.32 6.70 12.11
N THR A 95 -13.42 8.04 12.16
CA THR A 95 -13.75 8.85 10.98
C THR A 95 -12.73 9.97 10.79
N THR A 96 -12.26 10.13 9.55
CA THR A 96 -11.41 11.25 9.14
C THR A 96 -12.10 12.05 8.04
N ILE A 97 -11.93 13.39 8.10
CA ILE A 97 -12.46 14.30 7.09
C ILE A 97 -11.30 15.12 6.53
N GLU A 98 -11.14 15.10 5.22
CA GLU A 98 -10.12 15.86 4.51
C GLU A 98 -10.76 16.76 3.48
N LYS A 99 -10.32 18.03 3.46
CA LYS A 99 -10.73 18.99 2.45
C LYS A 99 -9.58 19.22 1.48
N ASN A 100 -9.76 18.86 0.24
CA ASN A 100 -8.78 19.02 -0.82
C ASN A 100 -9.37 19.88 -1.95
N ARG A 101 -9.03 21.18 -1.98
CA ARG A 101 -9.58 22.18 -2.91
C ARG A 101 -11.13 22.20 -2.85
N GLU A 102 -11.80 21.68 -3.89
CA GLU A 102 -13.27 21.66 -4.03
C GLU A 102 -13.90 20.33 -3.63
N ARG A 103 -13.11 19.39 -3.11
CA ARG A 103 -13.55 18.04 -2.72
C ARG A 103 -13.41 17.86 -1.21
N ILE A 104 -14.50 17.41 -0.59
CA ILE A 104 -14.49 16.91 0.78
C ILE A 104 -14.50 15.39 0.70
N GLU A 105 -13.56 14.79 1.40
CA GLU A 105 -13.43 13.35 1.51
C GLU A 105 -13.60 12.93 2.97
N THR A 106 -14.62 12.11 3.23
CA THR A 106 -14.88 11.52 4.54
C THR A 106 -14.60 10.03 4.45
N ARG A 107 -13.70 9.53 5.30
CA ARG A 107 -13.41 8.10 5.44
C ARG A 107 -13.82 7.64 6.81
N THR A 108 -14.64 6.61 6.88
CA THR A 108 -15.02 5.95 8.11
C THR A 108 -14.59 4.49 8.06
N ALA A 109 -13.73 4.09 9.00
CA ALA A 109 -13.35 2.70 9.17
C ALA A 109 -14.22 2.03 10.23
N TYR A 110 -14.46 0.76 10.03
CA TYR A 110 -15.14 -0.16 10.95
C TYR A 110 -14.25 -1.40 11.10
N VAL A 111 -14.00 -1.85 12.33
CA VAL A 111 -13.18 -3.03 12.62
C VAL A 111 -13.89 -3.91 13.63
N SER A 112 -13.81 -5.24 13.42
CA SER A 112 -14.30 -6.25 14.36
C SER A 112 -13.31 -7.40 14.50
N GLU A 113 -13.08 -7.85 15.73
CA GLU A 113 -12.30 -9.05 16.04
C GLU A 113 -13.15 -10.33 16.00
N ASP A 114 -14.48 -10.20 15.91
CA ASP A 114 -15.35 -11.38 15.79
C ASP A 114 -15.29 -11.93 14.36
N VAL A 115 -14.36 -12.85 14.16
CA VAL A 115 -14.17 -13.62 12.92
C VAL A 115 -14.76 -15.02 13.01
N SER A 116 -15.50 -15.33 14.07
CA SER A 116 -16.05 -16.69 14.33
C SER A 116 -17.09 -17.13 13.31
N TRP A 117 -17.79 -16.18 12.72
CA TRP A 117 -18.82 -16.37 11.73
C TRP A 117 -18.32 -16.58 10.31
N ILE A 118 -17.03 -16.30 10.01
CA ILE A 118 -16.44 -16.47 8.68
C ILE A 118 -16.26 -17.99 8.40
N PRO A 119 -16.98 -18.56 7.40
CA PRO A 119 -17.00 -20.00 7.20
C PRO A 119 -15.63 -20.62 6.91
N ASP A 120 -14.79 -19.88 6.17
CA ASP A 120 -13.48 -20.33 5.70
C ASP A 120 -12.31 -19.79 6.53
N LYS A 121 -12.57 -19.34 7.77
CA LYS A 121 -11.58 -18.78 8.69
C LYS A 121 -10.33 -19.66 8.82
N GLY A 122 -10.50 -20.98 8.93
CA GLY A 122 -9.39 -21.93 9.11
C GLY A 122 -8.43 -22.01 7.93
N SER A 123 -8.80 -21.47 6.76
CA SER A 123 -7.93 -21.40 5.58
C SER A 123 -7.07 -20.14 5.53
N TRP A 124 -7.35 -19.15 6.39
CA TRP A 124 -6.60 -17.91 6.50
C TRP A 124 -5.72 -17.97 7.74
N GLU A 125 -4.42 -18.12 7.55
CA GLU A 125 -3.46 -18.27 8.64
C GLU A 125 -3.55 -17.09 9.62
N ASN A 126 -3.79 -17.36 10.90
CA ASN A 126 -3.92 -16.39 11.99
C ASN A 126 -4.99 -15.29 11.78
N LEU A 127 -6.04 -15.50 10.97
CA LEU A 127 -7.09 -14.50 10.79
C LEU A 127 -7.68 -14.07 12.16
N SER A 128 -7.49 -12.80 12.51
CA SER A 128 -7.82 -12.25 13.84
C SER A 128 -8.88 -11.14 13.80
N CYS A 129 -8.91 -10.35 12.74
CA CYS A 129 -9.94 -9.32 12.58
C CYS A 129 -10.24 -9.07 11.11
N PHE A 130 -11.35 -8.41 10.87
CA PHE A 130 -11.72 -7.86 9.58
C PHE A 130 -12.17 -6.41 9.75
N GLY A 131 -12.18 -5.68 8.66
CA GLY A 131 -12.68 -4.32 8.69
C GLY A 131 -13.15 -3.84 7.33
N ALA A 132 -13.79 -2.69 7.34
CA ALA A 132 -14.22 -1.99 6.15
C ALA A 132 -13.91 -0.50 6.24
N VAL A 133 -13.59 0.12 5.12
CA VAL A 133 -13.44 1.56 4.98
C VAL A 133 -14.50 2.06 4.03
N HIS A 134 -15.40 2.90 4.53
CA HIS A 134 -16.41 3.63 3.76
C HIS A 134 -15.85 5.00 3.40
N THR A 135 -15.63 5.27 2.13
CA THR A 135 -15.12 6.54 1.63
C THR A 135 -16.23 7.29 0.91
N GLN A 136 -16.52 8.50 1.35
CA GLN A 136 -17.48 9.39 0.72
C GLN A 136 -16.77 10.59 0.11
N PHE A 137 -17.03 10.84 -1.15
CA PHE A 137 -16.53 12.01 -1.85
C PHE A 137 -17.68 12.97 -2.15
N VAL A 138 -17.54 14.20 -1.73
CA VAL A 138 -18.51 15.27 -2.00
C VAL A 138 -17.80 16.37 -2.76
N THR A 139 -18.29 16.64 -3.97
CA THR A 139 -17.93 17.79 -4.81
C THR A 139 -19.17 18.64 -5.02
N PHE A 140 -19.05 19.80 -5.67
CA PHE A 140 -20.23 20.63 -6.01
C PHE A 140 -21.24 19.90 -6.90
N GLU A 141 -20.79 18.95 -7.73
CA GLU A 141 -21.62 18.31 -8.75
C GLU A 141 -22.06 16.89 -8.37
N LYS A 142 -21.29 16.19 -7.52
CA LYS A 142 -21.49 14.75 -7.29
C LYS A 142 -21.12 14.34 -5.88
N LYS A 143 -21.94 13.41 -5.35
CA LYS A 143 -21.59 12.61 -4.19
C LYS A 143 -21.39 11.17 -4.65
N THR A 144 -20.24 10.57 -4.31
CA THR A 144 -19.97 9.15 -4.52
C THR A 144 -19.54 8.54 -3.21
N ASP A 145 -19.83 7.26 -3.02
CA ASP A 145 -19.36 6.48 -1.91
C ASP A 145 -18.84 5.12 -2.37
N GLU A 146 -17.82 4.64 -1.68
CA GLU A 146 -17.10 3.42 -2.01
C GLU A 146 -16.82 2.67 -0.72
N TRP A 147 -16.93 1.33 -0.77
CA TRP A 147 -16.60 0.44 0.31
C TRP A 147 -15.40 -0.42 -0.06
N HIS A 148 -14.44 -0.49 0.86
CA HIS A 148 -13.26 -1.36 0.76
C HIS A 148 -13.22 -2.28 1.97
N TYR A 149 -13.05 -3.58 1.76
CA TYR A 149 -13.04 -4.60 2.79
C TYR A 149 -11.65 -5.15 2.99
N TYR A 150 -11.32 -5.52 4.22
CA TYR A 150 -10.00 -5.95 4.62
C TYR A 150 -10.09 -7.12 5.61
N ILE A 151 -9.08 -8.00 5.57
CA ILE A 151 -8.84 -9.02 6.60
C ILE A 151 -7.42 -8.87 7.14
N SER A 152 -7.23 -9.16 8.44
CA SER A 152 -5.93 -9.05 9.08
C SER A 152 -5.62 -10.22 10.01
N SER A 153 -4.33 -10.54 10.11
CA SER A 153 -3.81 -11.58 11.00
C SER A 153 -3.60 -11.13 12.44
N CYS A 154 -3.65 -9.84 12.71
CA CYS A 154 -3.58 -9.31 14.06
C CYS A 154 -4.74 -8.34 14.32
N PRO A 155 -5.15 -8.16 15.59
CA PRO A 155 -6.11 -7.15 15.96
C PRO A 155 -5.65 -5.77 15.52
N LEU A 156 -6.59 -4.97 15.03
CA LEU A 156 -6.39 -3.58 14.61
C LEU A 156 -7.50 -2.72 15.17
N THR A 157 -7.16 -1.49 15.50
CA THR A 157 -8.16 -0.43 15.72
C THR A 157 -8.63 0.17 14.38
N ALA A 158 -9.80 0.78 14.36
CA ALA A 158 -10.30 1.48 13.18
C ALA A 158 -9.35 2.60 12.72
N LYS A 159 -8.66 3.24 13.66
CA LYS A 159 -7.61 4.24 13.37
C LYS A 159 -6.41 3.64 12.64
N GLU A 160 -5.93 2.49 13.08
CA GLU A 160 -4.83 1.76 12.43
C GLU A 160 -5.24 1.25 11.05
N LEU A 161 -6.48 0.76 10.89
CA LEU A 161 -7.00 0.38 9.58
C LEU A 161 -6.98 1.57 8.61
N LEU A 162 -7.45 2.77 9.01
CA LEU A 162 -7.38 3.97 8.18
C LEU A 162 -5.95 4.33 7.82
N HIS A 163 -5.02 4.21 8.75
CA HIS A 163 -3.59 4.48 8.52
C HIS A 163 -3.02 3.51 7.48
N HIS A 164 -3.21 2.21 7.67
CA HIS A 164 -2.68 1.20 6.76
C HIS A 164 -3.34 1.22 5.38
N ALA A 165 -4.65 1.42 5.29
CA ALA A 165 -5.35 1.56 4.01
C ALA A 165 -4.82 2.73 3.19
N ARG A 166 -4.36 3.82 3.84
CA ARG A 166 -3.71 4.94 3.14
C ARG A 166 -2.32 4.61 2.63
N THR A 167 -1.59 3.70 3.27
CA THR A 167 -0.25 3.32 2.82
C THR A 167 -0.27 2.54 1.50
N GLU A 168 -1.35 1.85 1.17
CA GLU A 168 -1.56 1.20 -0.12
C GLU A 168 -1.39 2.21 -1.29
N TRP A 169 -1.85 3.44 -1.12
CA TRP A 169 -1.76 4.50 -2.13
C TRP A 169 -0.34 5.06 -2.32
N THR A 170 0.58 4.80 -1.40
CA THR A 170 1.98 5.22 -1.56
C THR A 170 2.67 4.51 -2.71
N VAL A 171 2.24 3.30 -3.04
CA VAL A 171 2.74 2.52 -4.18
C VAL A 171 2.33 3.19 -5.49
N GLU A 172 1.06 3.59 -5.61
CA GLU A 172 0.57 4.32 -6.79
C GLU A 172 1.30 5.66 -6.97
N ALA A 173 1.51 6.39 -5.88
CA ALA A 173 2.27 7.64 -5.90
C ALA A 173 3.72 7.45 -6.37
N MET A 174 4.36 6.32 -6.06
CA MET A 174 5.69 6.01 -6.58
C MET A 174 5.66 5.73 -8.09
N HIS A 175 4.70 4.93 -8.57
CA HIS A 175 4.55 4.69 -10.01
C HIS A 175 4.34 6.00 -10.75
N TRP A 176 3.46 6.86 -10.25
CA TRP A 176 3.27 8.20 -10.81
C TRP A 176 4.57 9.02 -10.87
N LEU A 177 5.44 8.96 -9.83
CA LEU A 177 6.73 9.64 -9.85
C LEU A 177 7.68 9.06 -10.91
N LEU A 178 7.71 7.73 -11.08
CA LEU A 178 8.53 7.06 -12.09
C LEU A 178 8.10 7.49 -13.49
N ASP A 179 6.81 7.55 -13.76
CA ASP A 179 6.27 7.90 -15.08
C ASP A 179 6.44 9.39 -15.39
N THR A 180 6.11 10.27 -14.43
CA THR A 180 6.12 11.72 -14.68
C THR A 180 7.51 12.35 -14.63
N HIS A 181 8.40 11.88 -13.74
CA HIS A 181 9.71 12.51 -13.55
C HIS A 181 10.88 11.72 -14.16
N PHE A 182 10.72 10.41 -14.31
CA PHE A 182 11.75 9.55 -14.90
C PHE A 182 11.37 9.00 -16.27
N SER A 183 10.19 9.35 -16.78
CA SER A 183 9.66 8.92 -18.08
C SER A 183 9.80 7.39 -18.28
N GLU A 184 9.42 6.61 -17.27
CA GLU A 184 9.65 5.16 -17.28
C GLU A 184 8.90 4.50 -18.44
N ASP A 185 7.66 4.90 -18.70
CA ASP A 185 6.83 4.40 -19.82
C ASP A 185 7.40 4.71 -21.20
N TYR A 186 8.25 5.73 -21.31
CA TYR A 186 8.92 6.11 -22.56
C TYR A 186 10.29 5.44 -22.74
N CYS A 187 10.68 4.53 -21.85
CA CYS A 187 11.95 3.85 -21.93
C CYS A 187 11.97 2.90 -23.13
N ARG A 188 12.81 3.21 -24.13
CA ARG A 188 12.94 2.44 -25.39
C ARG A 188 14.05 1.38 -25.35
N VAL A 189 14.57 1.10 -24.18
CA VAL A 189 15.59 0.05 -24.00
C VAL A 189 14.93 -1.31 -24.16
N GLU A 190 15.37 -2.11 -25.10
CA GLU A 190 14.78 -3.45 -25.37
C GLU A 190 15.37 -4.53 -24.45
N ASP A 191 16.60 -4.35 -23.96
CA ASP A 191 17.23 -5.31 -23.05
C ASP A 191 16.56 -5.28 -21.68
N MET A 192 15.94 -6.39 -21.31
CA MET A 192 15.20 -6.55 -20.05
C MET A 192 16.08 -6.37 -18.80
N THR A 193 17.37 -6.74 -18.89
CA THR A 193 18.31 -6.58 -17.77
C THR A 193 18.63 -5.11 -17.55
N VAL A 194 18.84 -4.38 -18.64
CA VAL A 194 19.09 -2.93 -18.58
C VAL A 194 17.84 -2.20 -18.09
N GLN A 195 16.65 -2.56 -18.56
CA GLN A 195 15.38 -1.98 -18.04
C GLN A 195 15.24 -2.18 -16.52
N ARG A 196 15.50 -3.40 -16.03
CA ARG A 196 15.47 -3.72 -14.58
C ARG A 196 16.46 -2.87 -13.80
N ASN A 197 17.69 -2.76 -14.27
CA ASN A 197 18.73 -1.97 -13.61
C ASN A 197 18.37 -0.48 -13.58
N LEU A 198 17.84 0.07 -14.68
CA LEU A 198 17.36 1.45 -14.75
C LEU A 198 16.20 1.69 -13.76
N ASN A 199 15.25 0.76 -13.66
CA ASN A 199 14.14 0.87 -12.70
C ASN A 199 14.67 0.88 -11.25
N ILE A 200 15.64 0.02 -10.91
CA ILE A 200 16.29 0.03 -9.59
C ILE A 200 16.96 1.38 -9.33
N LEU A 201 17.76 1.91 -10.27
CA LEU A 201 18.43 3.19 -10.11
C LEU A 201 17.46 4.35 -9.92
N ARG A 202 16.35 4.38 -10.67
CA ARG A 202 15.27 5.38 -10.51
C ARG A 202 14.65 5.32 -9.11
N LYS A 203 14.35 4.12 -8.61
CA LYS A 203 13.81 3.92 -7.27
C LYS A 203 14.80 4.32 -6.18
N CYS A 204 16.08 4.01 -6.34
CA CYS A 204 17.14 4.47 -5.45
C CYS A 204 17.22 6.00 -5.42
N ALA A 205 17.13 6.67 -6.57
CA ALA A 205 17.12 8.13 -6.63
C ALA A 205 15.91 8.73 -5.91
N ILE A 206 14.72 8.15 -6.10
CA ILE A 206 13.50 8.56 -5.36
C ILE A 206 13.70 8.37 -3.85
N ASN A 207 14.26 7.24 -3.42
CA ASN A 207 14.52 6.96 -2.01
C ASN A 207 15.46 8.01 -1.40
N LEU A 208 16.57 8.34 -2.06
CA LEU A 208 17.52 9.36 -1.60
C LEU A 208 16.85 10.72 -1.45
N ILE A 209 16.05 11.14 -2.43
CA ILE A 209 15.33 12.42 -2.37
C ILE A 209 14.30 12.42 -1.24
N LYS A 210 13.56 11.32 -1.04
CA LYS A 210 12.60 11.20 0.07
C LYS A 210 13.29 11.26 1.44
N GLN A 211 14.41 10.57 1.61
CA GLN A 211 15.22 10.62 2.83
C GLN A 211 15.76 12.04 3.08
N PHE A 212 16.29 12.70 2.05
CA PHE A 212 16.73 14.09 2.14
C PHE A 212 15.56 15.01 2.57
N LYS A 213 14.40 14.88 1.96
CA LYS A 213 13.21 15.68 2.35
C LYS A 213 12.81 15.46 3.80
N GLN A 214 12.86 14.22 4.28
CA GLN A 214 12.52 13.90 5.67
C GLN A 214 13.52 14.53 6.65
N LYS A 215 14.82 14.34 6.41
CA LYS A 215 15.89 14.89 7.27
C LYS A 215 15.89 16.43 7.29
N SER A 216 15.71 17.05 6.13
CA SER A 216 15.69 18.52 6.00
C SER A 216 14.33 19.15 6.32
N SER A 217 13.31 18.33 6.63
CA SER A 217 11.90 18.77 6.76
C SER A 217 11.42 19.58 5.55
N SER A 218 11.96 19.31 4.37
CA SER A 218 11.70 20.06 3.16
C SER A 218 10.32 19.76 2.58
N LYS A 219 9.51 20.80 2.39
CA LYS A 219 8.20 20.73 1.70
C LYS A 219 8.31 20.90 0.17
N ARG A 220 9.51 21.05 -0.37
CA ARG A 220 9.74 21.26 -1.80
C ARG A 220 9.29 20.03 -2.61
N PRO A 221 8.74 20.22 -3.82
CA PRO A 221 8.44 19.12 -4.75
C PRO A 221 9.70 18.31 -5.10
N ILE A 222 9.54 17.02 -5.33
CA ILE A 222 10.64 16.12 -5.75
C ILE A 222 11.30 16.63 -7.04
N SER A 223 10.48 17.07 -8.03
CA SER A 223 10.96 17.64 -9.28
C SER A 223 11.94 18.81 -9.11
N ASN A 224 11.66 19.70 -8.14
CA ASN A 224 12.53 20.85 -7.90
C ASN A 224 13.87 20.42 -7.29
N ILE A 225 13.86 19.43 -6.38
CA ILE A 225 15.09 18.88 -5.81
C ILE A 225 15.92 18.17 -6.89
N MET A 226 15.27 17.40 -7.78
CA MET A 226 15.92 16.78 -8.93
C MET A 226 16.59 17.83 -9.83
N PHE A 227 15.87 18.90 -10.14
CA PHE A 227 16.38 19.99 -10.98
C PHE A 227 17.60 20.67 -10.33
N ASP A 228 17.54 20.94 -9.02
CA ASP A 228 18.68 21.52 -8.30
C ASP A 228 19.90 20.59 -8.33
N CYS A 229 19.70 19.27 -8.17
CA CYS A 229 20.79 18.29 -8.28
C CYS A 229 21.44 18.25 -9.67
N LEU A 230 20.70 18.59 -10.73
CA LEU A 230 21.25 18.70 -12.09
C LEU A 230 22.08 19.98 -12.27
N LEU A 231 21.76 21.06 -11.56
CA LEU A 231 22.43 22.36 -11.70
C LEU A 231 23.59 22.54 -10.71
N ASP A 232 23.56 21.87 -9.56
CA ASP A 232 24.53 22.07 -8.48
C ASP A 232 25.05 20.73 -7.94
N CYS A 233 26.33 20.47 -8.18
CA CYS A 233 27.01 19.28 -7.68
C CYS A 233 27.03 19.22 -6.15
N SER A 234 27.04 20.36 -5.44
CA SER A 234 27.00 20.39 -3.97
C SER A 234 25.66 19.90 -3.45
N MET A 235 24.57 20.28 -4.12
CA MET A 235 23.23 19.79 -3.84
C MET A 235 23.11 18.29 -4.11
N LEU A 236 23.64 17.81 -5.25
CA LEU A 236 23.67 16.39 -5.57
C LEU A 236 24.41 15.59 -4.50
N LEU A 237 25.61 16.06 -4.09
CA LEU A 237 26.39 15.43 -3.03
C LEU A 237 25.64 15.43 -1.70
N THR A 238 24.94 16.51 -1.36
CA THR A 238 24.12 16.59 -0.14
C THR A 238 22.98 15.57 -0.14
N VAL A 239 22.28 15.40 -1.26
CA VAL A 239 21.19 14.42 -1.39
C VAL A 239 21.73 12.99 -1.39
N THR A 240 22.87 12.72 -2.04
CA THR A 240 23.43 11.37 -2.17
C THR A 240 24.27 10.95 -0.97
N SER A 241 24.93 11.90 -0.30
CA SER A 241 25.75 11.64 0.88
C SER A 241 24.93 11.52 2.15
N CYS A 242 23.62 11.27 2.09
CA CYS A 242 22.78 11.15 3.29
C CYS A 242 23.57 10.54 4.46
N ASN A 243 24.48 11.34 5.03
CA ASN A 243 25.37 10.92 6.11
C ASN A 243 24.49 10.50 7.29
N TYR A 244 24.58 9.21 7.57
CA TYR A 244 24.00 8.54 8.72
C TYR A 244 24.64 9.04 10.01
#